data_1030d2135ea42464b78b2b1b77bab7ca
#
_entry.id   1030d2135ea42464b78b2b1b77bab7ca
#
_cell.length_a   1.000
_cell.length_b   1.000
_cell.length_c   1.000
_cell.angle_alpha   90.00
_cell.angle_beta   90.00
_cell.angle_gamma   90.00
#
_symmetry.space_group_name_H-M   'P 1'
#
loop_
_entity.id
_entity.type
_entity.pdbx_description
1 polymer ?
#
loop_
_entity_poly.entity_id
_entity_poly.type
_entity_poly.pdbx_seq_one_letter_code
_entity_poly.pdbx_strand_id
1 'polypeptide(L)'
;MEEQKKLNIFDYSDYREFLRDFFEMKKRVNPSWSYGLWSSKLGLNSISSITMVINGQRHAGKKIQKSLIDFFKFDAKESYYFEELVKIAKSTKSDPNLTILMLEQNDELKQLREKNTPSIDLFFNWKAHCVKELTQLKDFFPTGAWIENKTGGLIKKEEASELLEALLEKKFLIKEFRDGKEVIVAASSILPTKEVTLSGAHAYHKGLMENSFEAIKTDKDKRSLHATTLSLTKENIPKAKELIREFQIQFSEDIESSPGDEVYQLNIQFFPLTK
;
A
#
# COMPACT_ATOMS: atom_id res chain seq x y z
N MET A 1 -8.18 -22.08 -10.91
CA MET A 1 -9.28 -21.11 -10.65
C MET A 1 -8.71 -20.13 -9.66
N GLU A 2 -8.28 -18.95 -10.12
CA GLU A 2 -7.82 -17.87 -9.23
C GLU A 2 -8.98 -17.45 -8.33
N GLU A 3 -8.81 -17.57 -7.02
CA GLU A 3 -9.73 -16.98 -6.05
C GLU A 3 -9.81 -15.48 -6.33
N GLN A 4 -10.99 -15.01 -6.77
CA GLN A 4 -11.23 -13.60 -6.99
C GLN A 4 -11.00 -12.88 -5.67
N LYS A 5 -9.89 -12.14 -5.56
CA LYS A 5 -9.58 -11.31 -4.39
C LYS A 5 -10.77 -10.37 -4.13
N LYS A 6 -11.55 -10.67 -3.11
CA LYS A 6 -12.69 -9.85 -2.70
C LYS A 6 -12.12 -8.50 -2.22
N LEU A 7 -12.56 -7.39 -2.83
CA LEU A 7 -12.17 -6.06 -2.37
C LEU A 7 -12.65 -5.85 -0.93
N ASN A 8 -11.77 -5.35 -0.08
CA ASN A 8 -12.06 -5.04 1.31
C ASN A 8 -12.12 -3.52 1.47
N ILE A 9 -13.24 -2.98 2.00
CA ILE A 9 -13.43 -1.54 2.18
C ILE A 9 -12.39 -0.91 3.13
N PHE A 10 -11.89 -1.68 4.10
CA PHE A 10 -10.88 -1.19 5.04
C PHE A 10 -9.51 -0.91 4.38
N ASP A 11 -9.29 -1.42 3.16
CA ASP A 11 -8.08 -1.17 2.38
C ASP A 11 -8.03 0.25 1.79
N TYR A 12 -9.11 1.02 1.90
CA TYR A 12 -9.28 2.30 1.23
C TYR A 12 -9.41 3.46 2.20
N SER A 13 -8.81 4.60 1.85
CA SER A 13 -8.99 5.88 2.54
C SER A 13 -9.99 6.80 1.83
N ASP A 14 -10.26 6.57 0.54
CA ASP A 14 -11.33 7.23 -0.22
C ASP A 14 -12.32 6.17 -0.73
N TYR A 15 -13.59 6.27 -0.31
CA TYR A 15 -14.65 5.37 -0.75
C TYR A 15 -14.85 5.36 -2.27
N ARG A 16 -14.45 6.43 -3.00
CA ARG A 16 -14.55 6.50 -4.46
C ARG A 16 -13.49 5.65 -5.14
N GLU A 17 -12.31 5.53 -4.56
CA GLU A 17 -11.27 4.61 -5.05
C GLU A 17 -11.76 3.17 -4.95
N PHE A 18 -12.33 2.77 -3.81
CA PHE A 18 -12.98 1.47 -3.67
C PHE A 18 -14.03 1.23 -4.75
N LEU A 19 -14.88 2.23 -5.04
CA LEU A 19 -15.91 2.11 -6.06
C LEU A 19 -15.31 2.00 -7.48
N ARG A 20 -14.23 2.73 -7.79
CA ARG A 20 -13.53 2.65 -9.08
C ARG A 20 -12.89 1.27 -9.27
N ASP A 21 -12.17 0.80 -8.27
CA ASP A 21 -11.50 -0.49 -8.33
C ASP A 21 -12.49 -1.64 -8.46
N PHE A 22 -13.63 -1.56 -7.76
CA PHE A 22 -14.72 -2.51 -7.96
C PHE A 22 -15.27 -2.48 -9.39
N PHE A 23 -15.48 -1.30 -9.95
CA PHE A 23 -15.98 -1.17 -11.32
C PHE A 23 -14.99 -1.78 -12.32
N GLU A 24 -13.70 -1.45 -12.21
CA GLU A 24 -12.65 -1.96 -13.09
C GLU A 24 -12.48 -3.49 -12.95
N MET A 25 -12.48 -4.00 -11.71
CA MET A 25 -12.44 -5.44 -11.46
C MET A 25 -13.62 -6.17 -12.16
N LYS A 26 -14.83 -5.64 -12.02
CA LYS A 26 -16.00 -6.21 -12.67
C LYS A 26 -15.93 -6.11 -14.19
N LYS A 27 -15.43 -5.00 -14.72
CA LYS A 27 -15.26 -4.78 -16.16
C LYS A 27 -14.27 -5.74 -16.79
N ARG A 28 -13.19 -6.10 -16.10
CA ARG A 28 -12.19 -7.11 -16.55
C ARG A 28 -12.81 -8.49 -16.66
N VAL A 29 -13.64 -8.87 -15.69
CA VAL A 29 -14.29 -10.20 -15.67
C VAL A 29 -15.48 -10.26 -16.63
N ASN A 30 -16.22 -9.16 -16.77
CA ASN A 30 -17.39 -9.06 -17.65
C ASN A 30 -17.30 -7.78 -18.50
N PRO A 31 -16.89 -7.88 -19.78
CA PRO A 31 -16.82 -6.72 -20.68
C PRO A 31 -18.15 -5.97 -20.87
N SER A 32 -19.29 -6.63 -20.65
CA SER A 32 -20.62 -6.00 -20.69
C SER A 32 -20.96 -5.21 -19.42
N TRP A 33 -20.12 -5.27 -18.36
CA TRP A 33 -20.32 -4.48 -17.15
C TRP A 33 -20.22 -2.99 -17.47
N SER A 34 -21.22 -2.23 -17.05
CA SER A 34 -21.34 -0.80 -17.33
C SER A 34 -21.95 -0.06 -16.15
N TYR A 35 -21.76 1.25 -16.10
CA TYR A 35 -22.41 2.09 -15.09
C TYR A 35 -23.94 2.01 -15.14
N GLY A 36 -24.52 1.79 -16.33
CA GLY A 36 -25.96 1.57 -16.49
C GLY A 36 -26.41 0.30 -15.79
N LEU A 37 -25.71 -0.81 -16.03
CA LEU A 37 -26.00 -2.08 -15.38
C LEU A 37 -25.81 -1.99 -13.87
N TRP A 38 -24.74 -1.34 -13.42
CA TRP A 38 -24.49 -1.16 -11.99
C TRP A 38 -25.55 -0.28 -11.33
N SER A 39 -25.90 0.85 -11.95
CA SER A 39 -26.98 1.73 -11.47
C SER A 39 -28.30 0.98 -11.30
N SER A 40 -28.66 0.14 -12.28
CA SER A 40 -29.85 -0.73 -12.21
C SER A 40 -29.78 -1.69 -11.01
N LYS A 41 -28.64 -2.36 -10.82
CA LYS A 41 -28.43 -3.27 -9.67
C LYS A 41 -28.46 -2.56 -8.32
N LEU A 42 -28.11 -1.28 -8.26
CA LEU A 42 -28.20 -0.42 -7.08
C LEU A 42 -29.63 0.13 -6.85
N GLY A 43 -30.57 -0.14 -7.76
CA GLY A 43 -31.93 0.42 -7.69
C GLY A 43 -31.96 1.94 -7.84
N LEU A 44 -31.01 2.52 -8.58
CA LEU A 44 -30.92 3.96 -8.83
C LEU A 44 -31.68 4.34 -10.13
N ASN A 45 -32.42 5.43 -10.09
CA ASN A 45 -33.24 5.89 -11.21
C ASN A 45 -32.43 6.50 -12.37
N SER A 46 -31.13 6.77 -12.18
CA SER A 46 -30.29 7.40 -13.19
C SER A 46 -28.83 6.93 -13.09
N ILE A 47 -28.23 6.69 -14.25
CA ILE A 47 -26.81 6.37 -14.39
C ILE A 47 -25.95 7.48 -13.80
N SER A 48 -26.32 8.74 -14.00
CA SER A 48 -25.61 9.91 -13.48
C SER A 48 -25.51 9.90 -11.94
N SER A 49 -26.41 9.18 -11.25
CA SER A 49 -26.38 9.08 -9.81
C SER A 49 -25.09 8.45 -9.27
N ILE A 50 -24.57 7.41 -9.90
CA ILE A 50 -23.35 6.75 -9.49
C ILE A 50 -22.11 7.34 -10.16
N THR A 51 -22.20 7.71 -11.45
CA THR A 51 -21.06 8.28 -12.19
C THR A 51 -20.60 9.61 -11.61
N MET A 52 -21.51 10.50 -11.22
CA MET A 52 -21.15 11.77 -10.58
C MET A 52 -20.47 11.58 -9.21
N VAL A 53 -20.83 10.51 -8.49
CA VAL A 53 -20.17 10.17 -7.22
C VAL A 53 -18.75 9.68 -7.48
N ILE A 54 -18.57 8.73 -8.38
CA ILE A 54 -17.27 8.14 -8.71
C ILE A 54 -16.30 9.18 -9.28
N ASN A 55 -16.81 10.09 -10.16
CA ASN A 55 -16.02 11.15 -10.76
C ASN A 55 -15.79 12.37 -9.83
N GLY A 56 -16.22 12.29 -8.58
CA GLY A 56 -15.96 13.36 -7.60
C GLY A 56 -16.85 14.59 -7.73
N GLN A 57 -17.81 14.63 -8.68
CA GLN A 57 -18.68 15.77 -8.92
C GLN A 57 -19.71 15.97 -7.80
N ARG A 58 -20.01 14.94 -7.04
CA ARG A 58 -20.81 15.01 -5.80
C ARG A 58 -20.45 13.88 -4.85
N HIS A 59 -20.85 14.00 -3.59
CA HIS A 59 -20.74 12.91 -2.60
C HIS A 59 -21.96 11.98 -2.61
N ALA A 60 -21.76 10.75 -2.17
CA ALA A 60 -22.85 9.80 -1.98
C ALA A 60 -23.83 10.31 -0.90
N GLY A 61 -25.06 10.61 -1.31
CA GLY A 61 -26.15 10.93 -0.39
C GLY A 61 -26.65 9.68 0.35
N LYS A 62 -27.42 9.84 1.44
CA LYS A 62 -27.91 8.74 2.28
C LYS A 62 -28.53 7.59 1.50
N LYS A 63 -29.35 7.88 0.48
CA LYS A 63 -29.99 6.85 -0.37
C LYS A 63 -28.95 6.04 -1.15
N ILE A 64 -27.95 6.70 -1.72
CA ILE A 64 -26.87 6.01 -2.48
C ILE A 64 -25.99 5.22 -1.53
N GLN A 65 -25.64 5.75 -0.35
CA GLN A 65 -24.90 5.02 0.67
C GLN A 65 -25.61 3.72 1.05
N LYS A 66 -26.91 3.79 1.36
CA LYS A 66 -27.70 2.61 1.67
C LYS A 66 -27.71 1.58 0.53
N SER A 67 -27.95 2.04 -0.72
CA SER A 67 -27.92 1.15 -1.88
C SER A 67 -26.56 0.46 -2.07
N LEU A 68 -25.44 1.17 -1.82
CA LEU A 68 -24.10 0.60 -1.90
C LEU A 68 -23.84 -0.40 -0.77
N ILE A 69 -24.20 -0.07 0.47
CA ILE A 69 -24.09 -0.96 1.63
C ILE A 69 -24.85 -2.28 1.37
N ASP A 70 -26.10 -2.19 0.93
CA ASP A 70 -26.94 -3.35 0.62
C ASP A 70 -26.35 -4.17 -0.56
N PHE A 71 -25.84 -3.50 -1.58
CA PHE A 71 -25.24 -4.15 -2.77
C PHE A 71 -23.96 -4.92 -2.43
N PHE A 72 -23.07 -4.32 -1.64
CA PHE A 72 -21.82 -4.96 -1.21
C PHE A 72 -22.04 -5.95 -0.07
N LYS A 73 -23.21 -5.95 0.55
CA LYS A 73 -23.55 -6.74 1.74
C LYS A 73 -22.57 -6.47 2.88
N PHE A 74 -22.28 -5.20 3.10
CA PHE A 74 -21.40 -4.78 4.18
C PHE A 74 -21.99 -5.15 5.53
N ASP A 75 -21.15 -5.69 6.40
CA ASP A 75 -21.50 -5.89 7.80
C ASP A 75 -21.58 -4.54 8.55
N ALA A 76 -21.85 -4.59 9.85
CA ALA A 76 -22.00 -3.38 10.66
C ALA A 76 -20.71 -2.54 10.71
N LYS A 77 -19.52 -3.19 10.73
CA LYS A 77 -18.21 -2.51 10.78
C LYS A 77 -17.84 -1.92 9.43
N GLU A 78 -18.03 -2.69 8.36
CA GLU A 78 -17.81 -2.25 6.99
C GLU A 78 -18.73 -1.07 6.63
N SER A 79 -20.02 -1.14 7.04
CA SER A 79 -20.99 -0.08 6.83
C SER A 79 -20.60 1.20 7.54
N TYR A 80 -20.23 1.10 8.83
CA TYR A 80 -19.77 2.22 9.62
C TYR A 80 -18.50 2.86 9.00
N TYR A 81 -17.52 2.06 8.66
CA TYR A 81 -16.28 2.53 8.02
C TYR A 81 -16.58 3.26 6.70
N PHE A 82 -17.42 2.67 5.83
CA PHE A 82 -17.82 3.28 4.56
C PHE A 82 -18.54 4.62 4.77
N GLU A 83 -19.48 4.71 5.72
CA GLU A 83 -20.19 5.97 6.02
C GLU A 83 -19.26 7.05 6.55
N GLU A 84 -18.30 6.70 7.40
CA GLU A 84 -17.29 7.64 7.90
C GLU A 84 -16.34 8.10 6.78
N LEU A 85 -15.93 7.23 5.87
CA LEU A 85 -15.17 7.66 4.67
C LEU A 85 -15.94 8.71 3.85
N VAL A 86 -17.25 8.50 3.65
CA VAL A 86 -18.08 9.48 2.93
C VAL A 86 -18.18 10.80 3.70
N LYS A 87 -18.27 10.76 5.02
CA LYS A 87 -18.34 11.93 5.90
C LYS A 87 -17.02 12.70 5.90
N ILE A 88 -15.89 12.02 6.05
CA ILE A 88 -14.55 12.61 5.97
C ILE A 88 -14.33 13.26 4.60
N ALA A 89 -14.62 12.56 3.50
CA ALA A 89 -14.48 13.10 2.16
C ALA A 89 -15.31 14.38 1.93
N LYS A 90 -16.48 14.52 2.58
CA LYS A 90 -17.28 15.73 2.54
C LYS A 90 -16.62 16.88 3.31
N SER A 91 -16.09 16.60 4.51
CA SER A 91 -15.49 17.62 5.39
C SER A 91 -14.15 18.13 4.84
N THR A 92 -13.36 17.26 4.24
CA THR A 92 -12.05 17.57 3.65
C THR A 92 -12.12 18.09 2.21
N LYS A 93 -13.33 18.19 1.62
CA LYS A 93 -13.53 18.44 0.18
C LYS A 93 -12.75 17.47 -0.71
N SER A 94 -12.56 16.26 -0.21
CA SER A 94 -11.77 15.19 -0.85
C SER A 94 -10.29 15.52 -1.04
N ASP A 95 -9.73 16.38 -0.20
CA ASP A 95 -8.28 16.57 -0.10
C ASP A 95 -7.66 15.29 0.49
N PRO A 96 -6.75 14.61 -0.23
CA PRO A 96 -6.20 13.32 0.23
C PRO A 96 -5.43 13.45 1.55
N ASN A 97 -4.65 14.50 1.72
CA ASN A 97 -3.82 14.70 2.92
C ASN A 97 -4.69 14.95 4.16
N LEU A 98 -5.72 15.80 4.03
CA LEU A 98 -6.67 16.03 5.12
C LEU A 98 -7.49 14.78 5.42
N THR A 99 -7.85 14.01 4.40
CA THR A 99 -8.58 12.74 4.55
C THR A 99 -7.77 11.74 5.39
N ILE A 100 -6.50 11.57 5.04
CA ILE A 100 -5.57 10.69 5.77
C ILE A 100 -5.42 11.17 7.22
N LEU A 101 -5.16 12.46 7.41
CA LEU A 101 -5.01 13.05 8.75
C LEU A 101 -6.24 12.79 9.64
N MET A 102 -7.45 12.97 9.10
CA MET A 102 -8.69 12.72 9.85
C MET A 102 -8.91 11.24 10.15
N LEU A 103 -8.50 10.34 9.24
CA LEU A 103 -8.56 8.89 9.49
C LEU A 103 -7.58 8.47 10.60
N GLU A 104 -6.37 9.01 10.59
CA GLU A 104 -5.34 8.70 11.60
C GLU A 104 -5.67 9.29 12.98
N GLN A 105 -6.37 10.41 13.03
CA GLN A 105 -6.84 11.03 14.29
C GLN A 105 -8.10 10.36 14.86
N ASN A 106 -8.76 9.51 14.11
CA ASN A 106 -9.92 8.76 14.56
C ASN A 106 -9.50 7.37 15.03
N ASP A 107 -9.29 7.20 16.33
CA ASP A 107 -8.81 5.94 16.91
C ASP A 107 -9.71 4.74 16.58
N GLU A 108 -11.02 4.93 16.45
CA GLU A 108 -11.95 3.85 16.11
C GLU A 108 -11.77 3.38 14.67
N LEU A 109 -11.66 4.30 13.71
CA LEU A 109 -11.41 3.97 12.30
C LEU A 109 -10.04 3.35 12.11
N LYS A 110 -9.03 3.87 12.82
CA LYS A 110 -7.68 3.31 12.83
C LYS A 110 -7.68 1.87 13.31
N GLN A 111 -8.29 1.60 14.48
CA GLN A 111 -8.41 0.23 15.02
C GLN A 111 -9.21 -0.70 14.10
N LEU A 112 -10.28 -0.22 13.45
CA LEU A 112 -11.04 -1.01 12.49
C LEU A 112 -10.18 -1.40 11.29
N ARG A 113 -9.37 -0.49 10.78
CA ARG A 113 -8.41 -0.79 9.71
C ARG A 113 -7.38 -1.81 10.16
N GLU A 114 -6.65 -1.54 11.23
CA GLU A 114 -5.60 -2.42 11.76
C GLU A 114 -6.10 -3.85 11.99
N LYS A 115 -7.31 -4.02 12.52
CA LYS A 115 -7.91 -5.34 12.76
C LYS A 115 -8.37 -6.07 11.51
N ASN A 116 -8.80 -5.35 10.47
CA ASN A 116 -9.43 -5.95 9.30
C ASN A 116 -8.53 -5.91 8.03
N THR A 117 -7.37 -5.26 8.10
CA THR A 117 -6.39 -5.18 7.01
C THR A 117 -4.96 -5.55 7.42
N PRO A 118 -4.75 -6.66 8.14
CA PRO A 118 -3.41 -7.00 8.64
C PRO A 118 -2.36 -7.19 7.53
N SER A 119 -2.80 -7.53 6.31
CA SER A 119 -1.89 -7.65 5.16
C SER A 119 -1.46 -6.31 4.57
N ILE A 120 -2.26 -5.25 4.74
CA ILE A 120 -1.92 -3.89 4.29
C ILE A 120 -0.90 -3.26 5.22
N ASP A 121 -1.01 -3.47 6.53
CA ASP A 121 -0.02 -2.94 7.47
C ASP A 121 1.37 -3.50 7.20
N LEU A 122 1.47 -4.80 6.89
CA LEU A 122 2.74 -5.38 6.44
C LEU A 122 3.22 -4.80 5.11
N PHE A 123 2.28 -4.51 4.20
CA PHE A 123 2.58 -3.95 2.90
C PHE A 123 3.11 -2.52 2.98
N PHE A 124 2.58 -1.71 3.91
CA PHE A 124 3.02 -0.34 4.16
C PHE A 124 3.96 -0.20 5.36
N ASN A 125 4.48 -1.30 5.86
CA ASN A 125 5.49 -1.31 6.89
C ASN A 125 6.88 -1.54 6.27
N TRP A 126 7.69 -0.48 6.16
CA TRP A 126 9.04 -0.60 5.61
C TRP A 126 9.91 -1.62 6.38
N LYS A 127 9.66 -1.81 7.69
CA LYS A 127 10.36 -2.81 8.51
C LYS A 127 9.98 -4.24 8.08
N ALA A 128 8.71 -4.46 7.72
CA ALA A 128 8.28 -5.76 7.17
C ALA A 128 8.99 -6.06 5.85
N HIS A 129 9.13 -5.06 4.97
CA HIS A 129 9.93 -5.21 3.74
C HIS A 129 11.39 -5.51 4.06
N CYS A 130 11.99 -4.78 5.02
CA CYS A 130 13.36 -5.05 5.46
C CYS A 130 13.50 -6.48 5.98
N VAL A 131 12.62 -6.94 6.89
CA VAL A 131 12.63 -8.31 7.42
C VAL A 131 12.48 -9.34 6.29
N LYS A 132 11.62 -9.09 5.32
CA LYS A 132 11.47 -9.97 4.14
C LYS A 132 12.77 -10.07 3.35
N GLU A 133 13.43 -8.95 3.05
CA GLU A 133 14.69 -8.97 2.30
C GLU A 133 15.87 -9.56 3.10
N LEU A 134 15.89 -9.40 4.43
CA LEU A 134 16.87 -10.05 5.29
C LEU A 134 16.86 -11.58 5.16
N THR A 135 15.71 -12.20 4.82
CA THR A 135 15.64 -13.65 4.59
C THR A 135 16.43 -14.13 3.37
N GLN A 136 16.83 -13.21 2.48
CA GLN A 136 17.64 -13.50 1.30
C GLN A 136 19.16 -13.45 1.58
N LEU A 137 19.57 -13.11 2.81
CA LEU A 137 20.99 -13.05 3.15
C LEU A 137 21.58 -14.45 3.40
N LYS A 138 22.85 -14.62 3.02
CA LYS A 138 23.61 -15.87 3.19
C LYS A 138 23.69 -16.33 4.64
N ASP A 139 23.76 -15.40 5.57
CA ASP A 139 23.91 -15.63 7.02
C ASP A 139 22.58 -15.48 7.79
N PHE A 140 21.44 -15.45 7.07
CA PHE A 140 20.14 -15.25 7.70
C PHE A 140 19.86 -16.32 8.77
N PHE A 141 19.46 -15.84 9.95
CA PHE A 141 18.98 -16.69 11.03
C PHE A 141 17.62 -16.20 11.54
N PRO A 142 16.56 -17.04 11.56
CA PRO A 142 15.17 -16.62 11.72
C PRO A 142 14.80 -16.31 13.17
N THR A 143 15.47 -15.34 13.78
CA THR A 143 15.17 -14.87 15.14
C THR A 143 15.14 -13.35 15.21
N GLY A 144 14.25 -12.79 16.05
CA GLY A 144 14.21 -11.36 16.29
C GLY A 144 15.54 -10.78 16.79
N ALA A 145 16.28 -11.54 17.60
CA ALA A 145 17.60 -11.12 18.10
C ALA A 145 18.64 -10.97 16.97
N TRP A 146 18.64 -11.90 16.00
CA TRP A 146 19.51 -11.80 14.85
C TRP A 146 19.15 -10.59 13.98
N ILE A 147 17.84 -10.37 13.73
CA ILE A 147 17.35 -9.22 12.95
C ILE A 147 17.71 -7.89 13.63
N GLU A 148 17.52 -7.77 14.95
CA GLU A 148 17.92 -6.57 15.68
C GLU A 148 19.42 -6.30 15.55
N ASN A 149 20.25 -7.32 15.74
CA ASN A 149 21.70 -7.18 15.59
C ASN A 149 22.10 -6.80 14.16
N LYS A 150 21.53 -7.48 13.15
CA LYS A 150 21.86 -7.26 11.73
C LYS A 150 21.43 -5.86 11.25
N THR A 151 20.35 -5.32 11.80
CA THR A 151 19.86 -3.96 11.52
C THR A 151 20.46 -2.88 12.41
N GLY A 152 21.42 -3.23 13.27
CA GLY A 152 22.02 -2.26 14.23
C GLY A 152 21.00 -1.68 15.20
N GLY A 153 19.95 -2.44 15.55
CA GLY A 153 18.88 -2.02 16.46
C GLY A 153 17.80 -1.15 15.82
N LEU A 154 17.81 -1.00 14.50
CA LEU A 154 16.79 -0.24 13.75
C LEU A 154 15.41 -0.92 13.86
N ILE A 155 15.39 -2.25 13.93
CA ILE A 155 14.21 -3.05 14.22
C ILE A 155 14.49 -3.81 15.53
N LYS A 156 13.67 -3.59 16.55
CA LYS A 156 13.85 -4.21 17.87
C LYS A 156 13.45 -5.69 17.83
N LYS A 157 14.06 -6.48 18.70
CA LYS A 157 13.92 -7.94 18.77
C LYS A 157 12.45 -8.39 18.81
N GLU A 158 11.65 -7.76 19.66
CA GLU A 158 10.24 -8.10 19.85
C GLU A 158 9.46 -7.82 18.56
N GLU A 159 9.60 -6.60 18.03
CA GLU A 159 8.98 -6.18 16.77
C GLU A 159 9.42 -7.06 15.58
N ALA A 160 10.70 -7.41 15.51
CA ALA A 160 11.24 -8.27 14.48
C ALA A 160 10.62 -9.68 14.51
N SER A 161 10.40 -10.23 15.72
CA SER A 161 9.75 -11.53 15.90
C SER A 161 8.28 -11.48 15.45
N GLU A 162 7.54 -10.45 15.85
CA GLU A 162 6.16 -10.24 15.44
C GLU A 162 6.02 -10.09 13.92
N LEU A 163 6.92 -9.31 13.29
CA LEU A 163 6.94 -9.13 11.85
C LEU A 163 7.24 -10.44 11.11
N LEU A 164 8.21 -11.22 11.59
CA LEU A 164 8.56 -12.51 11.00
C LEU A 164 7.38 -13.49 11.04
N GLU A 165 6.70 -13.60 12.19
CA GLU A 165 5.50 -14.42 12.35
C GLU A 165 4.37 -13.95 11.45
N ALA A 166 4.09 -12.64 11.42
CA ALA A 166 3.04 -12.07 10.59
C ALA A 166 3.30 -12.28 9.09
N LEU A 167 4.57 -12.15 8.64
CA LEU A 167 4.95 -12.41 7.25
C LEU A 167 4.77 -13.88 6.86
N LEU A 168 5.05 -14.82 7.78
CA LEU A 168 4.80 -16.26 7.58
C LEU A 168 3.30 -16.57 7.56
N GLU A 169 2.53 -16.04 8.52
CA GLU A 169 1.08 -16.23 8.58
C GLU A 169 0.38 -15.74 7.31
N LYS A 170 0.80 -14.59 6.80
CA LYS A 170 0.24 -13.99 5.56
C LYS A 170 0.86 -14.54 4.28
N LYS A 171 1.76 -15.51 4.38
CA LYS A 171 2.43 -16.17 3.24
C LYS A 171 3.24 -15.22 2.35
N PHE A 172 3.77 -14.14 2.91
CA PHE A 172 4.84 -13.36 2.28
C PHE A 172 6.19 -14.03 2.43
N LEU A 173 6.34 -14.83 3.48
CA LEU A 173 7.41 -15.79 3.68
C LEU A 173 6.82 -17.18 3.74
N ILE A 174 7.57 -18.16 3.27
CA ILE A 174 7.21 -19.58 3.33
C ILE A 174 8.38 -20.38 3.90
N LYS A 175 8.05 -21.53 4.50
CA LYS A 175 9.03 -22.49 4.96
C LYS A 175 9.24 -23.53 3.88
N GLU A 176 10.47 -23.74 3.49
CA GLU A 176 10.88 -24.77 2.54
C GLU A 176 11.92 -25.71 3.15
N PHE A 177 12.00 -26.92 2.66
CA PHE A 177 13.08 -27.84 3.00
C PHE A 177 14.15 -27.80 1.90
N ARG A 178 15.36 -27.36 2.25
CA ARG A 178 16.53 -27.37 1.36
C ARG A 178 17.69 -28.06 2.08
N ASP A 179 18.31 -29.03 1.43
CA ASP A 179 19.43 -29.79 1.98
C ASP A 179 19.18 -30.38 3.37
N GLY A 180 17.95 -30.87 3.61
CA GLY A 180 17.54 -31.48 4.88
C GLY A 180 17.30 -30.50 6.04
N LYS A 181 17.30 -29.19 5.78
CA LYS A 181 17.03 -28.13 6.76
C LYS A 181 15.80 -27.33 6.36
N GLU A 182 15.01 -26.93 7.36
CA GLU A 182 13.94 -25.96 7.15
C GLU A 182 14.56 -24.56 6.99
N VAL A 183 14.24 -23.90 5.89
CA VAL A 183 14.65 -22.52 5.59
C VAL A 183 13.42 -21.65 5.35
N ILE A 184 13.51 -20.39 5.70
CA ILE A 184 12.47 -19.41 5.41
C ILE A 184 12.91 -18.63 4.17
N VAL A 185 12.03 -18.57 3.18
CA VAL A 185 12.27 -17.86 1.92
C VAL A 185 11.12 -16.92 1.59
N ALA A 186 11.40 -15.87 0.83
CA ALA A 186 10.35 -15.02 0.31
C ALA A 186 9.48 -15.79 -0.69
N ALA A 187 8.16 -15.72 -0.51
CA ALA A 187 7.23 -16.19 -1.54
C ALA A 187 7.43 -15.34 -2.81
N SER A 188 7.35 -15.97 -4.00
CA SER A 188 7.61 -15.31 -5.30
C SER A 188 6.62 -14.19 -5.70
N SER A 189 5.76 -13.76 -4.79
CA SER A 189 4.84 -12.64 -5.01
C SER A 189 5.59 -11.32 -4.82
N ILE A 190 5.93 -10.69 -5.93
CA ILE A 190 6.34 -9.27 -5.96
C ILE A 190 5.22 -8.46 -5.32
N LEU A 191 5.53 -7.77 -4.23
CA LEU A 191 4.63 -6.76 -3.66
C LEU A 191 4.50 -5.64 -4.70
N PRO A 192 3.33 -5.41 -5.32
CA PRO A 192 3.22 -4.43 -6.37
C PRO A 192 3.49 -3.03 -5.81
N THR A 193 4.57 -2.42 -6.25
CA THR A 193 4.93 -1.01 -5.98
C THR A 193 4.09 -0.04 -6.83
N LYS A 194 2.81 -0.33 -7.07
CA LYS A 194 1.93 0.64 -7.69
C LYS A 194 1.75 1.82 -6.73
N GLU A 195 1.78 3.03 -7.29
CA GLU A 195 1.42 4.27 -6.60
C GLU A 195 0.04 4.09 -5.95
N VAL A 196 0.02 3.69 -4.68
CA VAL A 196 -1.22 3.43 -3.94
C VAL A 196 -1.47 4.63 -3.06
N THR A 197 -2.55 5.34 -3.33
CA THR A 197 -3.03 6.51 -2.60
C THR A 197 -3.68 6.14 -1.25
N LEU A 198 -3.07 5.24 -0.50
CA LEU A 198 -3.61 4.78 0.78
C LEU A 198 -2.93 5.50 1.95
N SER A 199 -3.66 5.66 3.05
CA SER A 199 -3.13 6.29 4.29
C SER A 199 -1.85 5.60 4.80
N GLY A 200 -1.73 4.28 4.63
CA GLY A 200 -0.50 3.54 4.93
C GLY A 200 0.71 3.99 4.10
N ALA A 201 0.51 4.45 2.86
CA ALA A 201 1.59 4.94 2.02
C ALA A 201 2.29 6.18 2.61
N HIS A 202 1.56 7.05 3.31
CA HIS A 202 2.14 8.22 3.98
C HIS A 202 3.09 7.80 5.11
N ALA A 203 2.65 6.90 6.00
CA ALA A 203 3.47 6.39 7.09
C ALA A 203 4.69 5.62 6.56
N TYR A 204 4.50 4.81 5.51
CA TYR A 204 5.55 4.09 4.82
C TYR A 204 6.62 5.03 4.26
N HIS A 205 6.23 5.99 3.42
CA HIS A 205 7.18 6.94 2.83
C HIS A 205 7.83 7.85 3.88
N LYS A 206 7.11 8.24 4.94
CA LYS A 206 7.69 8.98 6.06
C LYS A 206 8.81 8.17 6.72
N GLY A 207 8.57 6.90 7.07
CA GLY A 207 9.58 6.03 7.67
C GLY A 207 10.81 5.84 6.77
N LEU A 208 10.61 5.69 5.46
CA LEU A 208 11.72 5.60 4.50
C LEU A 208 12.54 6.90 4.44
N MET A 209 11.89 8.08 4.51
CA MET A 209 12.58 9.36 4.54
C MET A 209 13.34 9.58 5.85
N GLU A 210 12.78 9.17 6.99
CA GLU A 210 13.46 9.21 8.30
C GLU A 210 14.72 8.33 8.28
N ASN A 211 14.65 7.13 7.71
CA ASN A 211 15.82 6.27 7.53
C ASN A 211 16.88 6.91 6.62
N SER A 212 16.46 7.61 5.56
CA SER A 212 17.39 8.32 4.68
C SER A 212 18.14 9.44 5.41
N PHE A 213 17.50 10.10 6.37
CA PHE A 213 18.13 11.09 7.24
C PHE A 213 19.23 10.47 8.11
N GLU A 214 18.97 9.31 8.70
CA GLU A 214 19.97 8.59 9.47
C GLU A 214 21.13 8.07 8.59
N ALA A 215 20.83 7.69 7.35
CA ALA A 215 21.84 7.24 6.37
C ALA A 215 22.91 8.31 6.06
N ILE A 216 22.65 9.60 6.31
CA ILE A 216 23.65 10.67 6.19
C ILE A 216 24.86 10.42 7.12
N LYS A 217 24.64 9.75 8.24
CA LYS A 217 25.67 9.40 9.24
C LYS A 217 26.47 8.15 8.89
N THR A 218 25.98 7.35 7.93
CA THR A 218 26.65 6.13 7.46
C THR A 218 27.94 6.50 6.70
N ASP A 219 28.90 5.60 6.70
CA ASP A 219 30.16 5.76 5.95
C ASP A 219 29.84 6.05 4.46
N LYS A 220 30.57 7.02 3.91
CA LYS A 220 30.40 7.46 2.50
C LYS A 220 30.60 6.34 1.49
N ASP A 221 31.44 5.36 1.80
CA ASP A 221 31.71 4.23 0.91
C ASP A 221 30.55 3.20 0.90
N LYS A 222 29.65 3.30 1.87
CA LYS A 222 28.46 2.45 2.00
C LYS A 222 27.14 3.13 1.60
N ARG A 223 27.17 4.41 1.20
CA ARG A 223 25.97 5.16 0.84
C ARG A 223 26.17 5.97 -0.42
N SER A 224 25.07 6.28 -1.07
CA SER A 224 25.06 7.17 -2.22
C SER A 224 23.92 8.16 -2.08
N LEU A 225 24.22 9.46 -2.03
CA LEU A 225 23.23 10.53 -1.86
C LEU A 225 23.28 11.43 -3.09
N HIS A 226 22.22 11.44 -3.88
CA HIS A 226 22.10 12.25 -5.08
C HIS A 226 20.83 13.10 -5.02
N ALA A 227 20.94 14.34 -5.45
CA ALA A 227 19.81 15.24 -5.60
C ALA A 227 19.99 16.12 -6.84
N THR A 228 18.93 16.39 -7.54
CA THR A 228 18.91 17.29 -8.71
C THR A 228 17.68 18.17 -8.64
N THR A 229 17.87 19.48 -8.75
CA THR A 229 16.78 20.43 -8.93
C THR A 229 16.73 20.86 -10.39
N LEU A 230 15.56 20.71 -11.03
CA LEU A 230 15.40 20.98 -12.45
C LEU A 230 14.07 21.67 -12.75
N SER A 231 14.06 22.46 -13.82
CA SER A 231 12.83 23.04 -14.36
C SER A 231 12.31 22.14 -15.48
N LEU A 232 11.01 21.87 -15.49
CA LEU A 232 10.36 21.07 -16.51
C LEU A 232 8.96 21.59 -16.85
N THR A 233 8.47 21.26 -18.03
CA THR A 233 7.08 21.55 -18.41
C THR A 233 6.14 20.52 -17.83
N LYS A 234 4.85 20.89 -17.64
CA LYS A 234 3.83 19.95 -17.10
C LYS A 234 3.67 18.72 -18.00
N GLU A 235 3.84 18.87 -19.30
CA GLU A 235 3.75 17.78 -20.29
C GLU A 235 4.85 16.72 -20.09
N ASN A 236 5.98 17.11 -19.49
CA ASN A 236 7.10 16.19 -19.24
C ASN A 236 6.98 15.44 -17.91
N ILE A 237 6.02 15.79 -17.03
CA ILE A 237 5.84 15.11 -15.75
C ILE A 237 5.56 13.60 -15.92
N PRO A 238 4.65 13.15 -16.82
CA PRO A 238 4.42 11.72 -17.03
C PRO A 238 5.67 10.99 -17.53
N LYS A 239 6.44 11.60 -18.44
CA LYS A 239 7.69 11.02 -18.95
C LYS A 239 8.74 10.91 -17.83
N ALA A 240 8.87 11.91 -16.96
CA ALA A 240 9.80 11.86 -15.83
C ALA A 240 9.44 10.72 -14.87
N LYS A 241 8.17 10.53 -14.55
CA LYS A 241 7.69 9.42 -13.70
C LYS A 241 7.98 8.06 -14.35
N GLU A 242 7.81 7.93 -15.66
CA GLU A 242 8.09 6.70 -16.37
C GLU A 242 9.59 6.37 -16.36
N LEU A 243 10.46 7.34 -16.62
CA LEU A 243 11.91 7.17 -16.55
C LEU A 243 12.38 6.73 -15.14
N ILE A 244 11.79 7.29 -14.08
CA ILE A 244 12.07 6.86 -12.70
C ILE A 244 11.64 5.41 -12.50
N ARG A 245 10.46 5.01 -12.98
CA ARG A 245 9.96 3.65 -12.88
C ARG A 245 10.86 2.66 -13.63
N GLU A 246 11.23 2.99 -14.86
CA GLU A 246 12.14 2.18 -15.68
C GLU A 246 13.50 2.02 -15.00
N PHE A 247 14.05 3.13 -14.49
CA PHE A 247 15.30 3.09 -13.73
C PHE A 247 15.21 2.19 -12.50
N GLN A 248 14.15 2.26 -11.71
CA GLN A 248 13.98 1.40 -10.52
C GLN A 248 13.94 -0.09 -10.90
N ILE A 249 13.22 -0.45 -11.96
CA ILE A 249 13.13 -1.83 -12.45
C ILE A 249 14.52 -2.31 -12.90
N GLN A 250 15.15 -1.55 -13.80
CA GLN A 250 16.46 -1.91 -14.34
C GLN A 250 17.53 -2.01 -13.24
N PHE A 251 17.53 -1.08 -12.29
CA PHE A 251 18.44 -1.10 -11.16
C PHE A 251 18.27 -2.35 -10.31
N SER A 252 17.04 -2.74 -10.02
CA SER A 252 16.77 -3.97 -9.25
C SER A 252 17.25 -5.21 -10.02
N GLU A 253 16.92 -5.32 -11.30
CA GLU A 253 17.29 -6.45 -12.14
C GLU A 253 18.83 -6.60 -12.28
N ASP A 254 19.55 -5.48 -12.35
CA ASP A 254 21.01 -5.50 -12.55
C ASP A 254 21.81 -5.76 -11.26
N ILE A 255 21.26 -5.37 -10.08
CA ILE A 255 22.02 -5.32 -8.81
C ILE A 255 21.54 -6.36 -7.81
N GLU A 256 20.26 -6.77 -7.86
CA GLU A 256 19.71 -7.71 -6.90
C GLU A 256 20.42 -9.07 -6.99
N SER A 257 20.82 -9.59 -5.83
CA SER A 257 21.48 -10.89 -5.69
C SER A 257 20.81 -11.72 -4.60
N SER A 258 20.53 -12.99 -4.91
CA SER A 258 20.03 -13.92 -3.92
C SER A 258 20.81 -15.26 -4.02
N PRO A 259 21.51 -15.65 -2.94
CA PRO A 259 21.64 -14.98 -1.65
C PRO A 259 22.58 -13.77 -1.67
N GLY A 260 22.14 -12.70 -0.97
CA GLY A 260 22.90 -11.44 -0.80
C GLY A 260 23.78 -11.43 0.46
N ASP A 261 24.57 -10.36 0.61
CA ASP A 261 25.40 -10.12 1.81
C ASP A 261 24.82 -9.01 2.71
N GLU A 262 24.17 -8.00 2.12
CA GLU A 262 23.59 -6.85 2.83
C GLU A 262 22.26 -6.43 2.19
N VAL A 263 21.39 -5.79 2.97
CA VAL A 263 20.14 -5.21 2.48
C VAL A 263 20.31 -3.71 2.34
N TYR A 264 19.97 -3.17 1.17
CA TYR A 264 20.01 -1.74 0.87
C TYR A 264 18.62 -1.20 0.53
N GLN A 265 18.39 0.08 0.83
CA GLN A 265 17.18 0.79 0.48
C GLN A 265 17.48 1.88 -0.56
N LEU A 266 16.84 1.81 -1.72
CA LEU A 266 16.82 2.89 -2.71
C LEU A 266 15.54 3.72 -2.54
N ASN A 267 15.68 5.02 -2.25
CA ASN A 267 14.58 5.97 -2.15
C ASN A 267 14.68 7.02 -3.24
N ILE A 268 13.61 7.19 -4.00
CA ILE A 268 13.52 8.23 -5.03
C ILE A 268 12.27 9.06 -4.75
N GLN A 269 12.42 10.39 -4.60
CA GLN A 269 11.36 11.34 -4.42
C GLN A 269 11.38 12.35 -5.58
N PHE A 270 10.25 12.47 -6.28
CA PHE A 270 10.04 13.42 -7.35
C PHE A 270 8.78 14.24 -7.07
N PHE A 271 8.95 15.50 -6.71
CA PHE A 271 7.86 16.38 -6.26
C PHE A 271 8.09 17.83 -6.67
N PRO A 272 7.03 18.66 -6.82
CA PRO A 272 7.16 20.07 -7.14
C PRO A 272 7.65 20.89 -5.94
N LEU A 273 8.57 21.82 -6.19
CA LEU A 273 8.97 22.86 -5.23
C LEU A 273 8.15 24.14 -5.38
N THR A 274 7.42 24.28 -6.48
CA THR A 274 6.56 25.42 -6.80
C THR A 274 5.08 25.06 -6.59
N LYS A 275 4.28 26.05 -6.20
CA LYS A 275 2.83 25.92 -5.99
C LYS A 275 2.04 26.39 -7.21
#